data_b62630f2f07c900bf44df16ce884ef8c
#
_entry.id   b62630f2f07c900bf44df16ce884ef8c
#
_cell.length_a   1.000
_cell.length_b   1.000
_cell.length_c   1.000
_cell.angle_alpha   90.00
_cell.angle_beta   90.00
_cell.angle_gamma   90.00
#
_symmetry.space_group_name_H-M   'P 1'
#
loop_
_entity.id
_entity.type
_entity.pdbx_description
1 polymer ?
#
loop_
_entity_poly.entity_id
_entity_poly.type
_entity_poly.pdbx_seq_one_letter_code
_entity_poly.pdbx_strand_id
1 'polypeptide(L)'
;NALVQMELGESFLGALSMNTQGPDDATMLTLLEHGTDHQKEKFLKPLLNGEKRICYSMTEKAAGADATGMQTTAVLDGDEWVLNGEKWFSSSASVADIALVMAKTDPDAPRHEQYSTFLVELPNPGYEILRNIETMQPHTDLGLKLGGSHSEIKIENLRLPRENILGGRGQGFNMGQHRLAYGRLRHGMHNVAMAQRALDLAAKHVIDRSTFGERLADRQGVRWMLADCASEIYKARLMLLHIAYKAENGMDLRNENGIAKVFMANMVHQVVDTA
;
A
#
# COMPACT_ATOMS: atom_id res chain seq x y z
N ASN A 1 -6.92 -11.58 11.11
CA ASN A 1 -5.92 -10.86 10.33
C ASN A 1 -5.55 -9.49 10.95
N ALA A 2 -6.53 -8.65 11.38
CA ALA A 2 -6.26 -7.30 11.91
C ALA A 2 -5.27 -7.30 13.09
N LEU A 3 -5.45 -8.18 14.07
CA LEU A 3 -4.53 -8.30 15.22
C LEU A 3 -3.11 -8.68 14.79
N VAL A 4 -2.99 -9.64 13.87
CA VAL A 4 -1.67 -10.06 13.34
C VAL A 4 -0.97 -8.88 12.66
N GLN A 5 -1.68 -8.08 11.88
CA GLN A 5 -1.10 -6.90 11.22
C GLN A 5 -0.66 -5.81 12.22
N MET A 6 -1.36 -5.67 13.35
CA MET A 6 -0.93 -4.77 14.43
C MET A 6 0.37 -5.26 15.07
N GLU A 7 0.52 -6.55 15.35
CA GLU A 7 1.77 -7.11 15.89
C GLU A 7 2.94 -6.97 14.89
N LEU A 8 2.70 -7.28 13.61
CA LEU A 8 3.71 -7.15 12.56
C LEU A 8 4.22 -5.71 12.39
N GLY A 9 3.36 -4.72 12.63
CA GLY A 9 3.71 -3.30 12.53
C GLY A 9 4.70 -2.80 13.60
N GLU A 10 4.94 -3.56 14.67
CA GLU A 10 5.95 -3.21 15.69
C GLU A 10 7.38 -3.37 15.19
N SER A 11 7.60 -4.14 14.12
CA SER A 11 8.91 -4.33 13.51
C SER A 11 8.94 -3.85 12.07
N PHE A 12 10.02 -3.18 11.69
CA PHE A 12 10.26 -2.81 10.29
C PHE A 12 10.26 -4.03 9.34
N LEU A 13 10.71 -5.18 9.83
CA LEU A 13 10.74 -6.42 9.06
C LEU A 13 9.47 -7.27 9.22
N GLY A 14 8.54 -6.90 10.11
CA GLY A 14 7.38 -7.72 10.44
C GLY A 14 6.51 -8.04 9.22
N ALA A 15 6.07 -7.03 8.49
CA ALA A 15 5.28 -7.23 7.28
C ALA A 15 6.03 -8.06 6.22
N LEU A 16 7.33 -7.83 6.06
CA LEU A 16 8.17 -8.55 5.10
C LEU A 16 8.30 -10.03 5.47
N SER A 17 8.49 -10.34 6.76
CA SER A 17 8.67 -11.72 7.25
C SER A 17 7.45 -12.61 7.03
N MET A 18 6.26 -12.01 6.93
CA MET A 18 4.99 -12.70 6.71
C MET A 18 4.42 -12.47 5.30
N ASN A 19 5.22 -11.92 4.40
CA ASN A 19 4.83 -11.59 3.02
C ASN A 19 3.55 -10.72 2.94
N THR A 20 3.40 -9.78 3.88
CA THR A 20 2.24 -8.89 3.99
C THR A 20 2.59 -7.42 3.78
N GLN A 21 3.75 -7.15 3.18
CA GLN A 21 4.17 -5.79 2.82
C GLN A 21 3.34 -5.24 1.64
N GLY A 22 3.23 -3.94 1.57
CA GLY A 22 2.71 -3.29 0.37
C GLY A 22 3.82 -3.13 -0.68
N PRO A 23 3.49 -3.29 -1.97
CA PRO A 23 2.16 -3.43 -2.57
C PRO A 23 1.68 -4.88 -2.73
N ASP A 24 2.46 -5.87 -2.30
CA ASP A 24 2.25 -7.30 -2.60
C ASP A 24 0.91 -7.81 -2.05
N ASP A 25 0.63 -7.63 -0.76
CA ASP A 25 -0.54 -8.20 -0.08
C ASP A 25 -1.88 -7.80 -0.71
N ALA A 26 -2.09 -6.51 -0.94
CA ALA A 26 -3.32 -6.01 -1.55
C ALA A 26 -3.46 -6.45 -3.02
N THR A 27 -2.34 -6.66 -3.72
CA THR A 27 -2.35 -7.15 -5.09
C THR A 27 -2.61 -8.66 -5.15
N MET A 28 -2.07 -9.43 -4.19
CA MET A 28 -2.40 -10.87 -4.07
C MET A 28 -3.90 -11.07 -3.82
N LEU A 29 -4.53 -10.24 -2.98
CA LEU A 29 -5.99 -10.27 -2.78
C LEU A 29 -6.74 -9.96 -4.08
N THR A 30 -6.32 -8.95 -4.83
CA THR A 30 -6.93 -8.60 -6.13
C THR A 30 -6.81 -9.75 -7.14
N LEU A 31 -5.66 -10.42 -7.19
CA LEU A 31 -5.45 -11.62 -8.03
C LEU A 31 -6.32 -12.79 -7.59
N LEU A 32 -6.49 -12.99 -6.28
CA LEU A 32 -7.34 -14.05 -5.73
C LEU A 32 -8.81 -13.86 -6.14
N GLU A 33 -9.30 -12.63 -6.07
CA GLU A 33 -10.70 -12.30 -6.36
C GLU A 33 -11.02 -12.25 -7.85
N HIS A 34 -10.11 -11.71 -8.66
CA HIS A 34 -10.38 -11.37 -10.06
C HIS A 34 -9.55 -12.14 -11.08
N GLY A 35 -8.53 -12.89 -10.66
CA GLY A 35 -7.68 -13.67 -11.55
C GLY A 35 -8.35 -14.92 -12.07
N THR A 36 -8.08 -15.29 -13.33
CA THR A 36 -8.39 -16.61 -13.87
C THR A 36 -7.54 -17.68 -13.18
N ASP A 37 -7.93 -18.96 -13.29
CA ASP A 37 -7.15 -20.06 -12.70
C ASP A 37 -5.71 -20.09 -13.24
N HIS A 38 -5.54 -19.80 -14.55
CA HIS A 38 -4.23 -19.67 -15.17
C HIS A 38 -3.42 -18.52 -14.55
N GLN A 39 -4.03 -17.35 -14.37
CA GLN A 39 -3.36 -16.19 -13.74
C GLN A 39 -3.04 -16.45 -12.27
N LYS A 40 -3.90 -17.16 -11.54
CA LYS A 40 -3.62 -17.54 -10.14
C LYS A 40 -2.44 -18.50 -10.04
N GLU A 41 -2.37 -19.51 -10.90
CA GLU A 41 -1.23 -20.44 -10.90
C GLU A 41 0.08 -19.73 -11.32
N LYS A 42 0.01 -18.89 -12.36
CA LYS A 42 1.19 -18.23 -12.94
C LYS A 42 1.72 -17.07 -12.06
N PHE A 43 0.84 -16.27 -11.47
CA PHE A 43 1.20 -15.03 -10.80
C PHE A 43 0.95 -15.06 -9.29
N LEU A 44 -0.23 -15.53 -8.83
CA LEU A 44 -0.56 -15.49 -7.42
C LEU A 44 0.25 -16.50 -6.60
N LYS A 45 0.39 -17.72 -7.08
CA LYS A 45 1.07 -18.79 -6.35
C LYS A 45 2.54 -18.47 -6.03
N PRO A 46 3.37 -17.98 -6.99
CA PRO A 46 4.74 -17.55 -6.67
C PRO A 46 4.81 -16.37 -5.72
N LEU A 47 3.82 -15.45 -5.78
CA LEU A 47 3.73 -14.33 -4.82
C LEU A 47 3.43 -14.83 -3.42
N LEU A 48 2.47 -15.77 -3.25
CA LEU A 48 2.14 -16.36 -1.95
C LEU A 48 3.34 -17.10 -1.33
N ASN A 49 4.14 -17.76 -2.16
CA ASN A 49 5.34 -18.47 -1.71
C ASN A 49 6.52 -17.52 -1.39
N GLY A 50 6.41 -16.22 -1.68
CA GLY A 50 7.51 -15.27 -1.54
C GLY A 50 8.63 -15.43 -2.59
N GLU A 51 8.38 -16.17 -3.65
CA GLU A 51 9.32 -16.44 -4.75
C GLU A 51 9.41 -15.25 -5.70
N LYS A 52 8.34 -14.48 -5.83
CA LYS A 52 8.22 -13.28 -6.67
C LYS A 52 7.65 -12.10 -5.90
N ARG A 53 7.94 -10.91 -6.41
CA ARG A 53 7.45 -9.63 -5.90
C ARG A 53 6.61 -8.93 -6.97
N ILE A 54 5.65 -8.12 -6.54
CA ILE A 54 4.80 -7.37 -7.46
C ILE A 54 4.78 -5.89 -7.10
N CYS A 55 4.78 -5.02 -8.11
CA CYS A 55 4.52 -3.59 -7.93
C CYS A 55 3.15 -3.20 -8.51
N TYR A 56 2.65 -2.04 -8.09
CA TYR A 56 1.39 -1.47 -8.60
C TYR A 56 1.66 -0.12 -9.25
N SER A 57 1.40 -0.02 -10.55
CA SER A 57 1.67 1.14 -11.38
C SER A 57 0.35 1.79 -11.83
N MET A 58 -0.13 2.76 -11.05
CA MET A 58 -1.38 3.48 -11.28
C MET A 58 -1.12 4.98 -11.51
N THR A 59 -0.54 5.67 -10.53
CA THR A 59 -0.32 7.11 -10.51
C THR A 59 0.52 7.58 -11.70
N GLU A 60 0.23 8.76 -12.22
CA GLU A 60 1.01 9.47 -13.25
C GLU A 60 1.37 10.87 -12.76
N LYS A 61 2.37 11.52 -13.37
CA LYS A 61 2.77 12.89 -12.99
C LYS A 61 1.60 13.87 -13.06
N ALA A 62 0.77 13.75 -14.09
CA ALA A 62 -0.39 14.60 -14.32
C ALA A 62 -1.66 14.12 -13.60
N ALA A 63 -1.67 12.90 -13.04
CA ALA A 63 -2.85 12.27 -12.47
C ALA A 63 -2.54 11.61 -11.11
N GLY A 64 -2.41 12.43 -10.07
CA GLY A 64 -2.22 11.99 -8.68
C GLY A 64 -3.56 11.86 -7.96
N ALA A 65 -4.11 12.96 -7.47
CA ALA A 65 -5.37 12.97 -6.73
C ALA A 65 -6.58 12.59 -7.60
N ASP A 66 -6.62 13.03 -8.85
CA ASP A 66 -7.61 12.58 -9.84
C ASP A 66 -7.10 11.36 -10.61
N ALA A 67 -7.34 10.19 -10.05
CA ALA A 67 -6.96 8.92 -10.68
C ALA A 67 -7.72 8.62 -11.99
N THR A 68 -8.79 9.36 -12.30
CA THR A 68 -9.50 9.23 -13.57
C THR A 68 -8.93 10.13 -14.67
N GLY A 69 -7.90 10.91 -14.33
CA GLY A 69 -7.15 11.73 -15.29
C GLY A 69 -5.95 11.01 -15.93
N MET A 70 -5.73 9.73 -15.63
CA MET A 70 -4.59 8.96 -16.18
C MET A 70 -4.62 8.93 -17.71
N GLN A 71 -3.44 9.05 -18.32
CA GLN A 71 -3.25 9.13 -19.76
C GLN A 71 -2.59 7.90 -20.39
N THR A 72 -1.98 7.02 -19.57
CA THR A 72 -1.44 5.75 -20.09
C THR A 72 -2.54 4.97 -20.80
N THR A 73 -2.31 4.60 -22.04
CA THR A 73 -3.27 3.92 -22.92
C THR A 73 -2.91 2.45 -23.09
N ALA A 74 -3.92 1.63 -23.38
CA ALA A 74 -3.77 0.26 -23.82
C ALA A 74 -4.70 0.03 -25.02
N VAL A 75 -4.12 -0.28 -26.17
CA VAL A 75 -4.85 -0.54 -27.42
C VAL A 75 -4.67 -1.99 -27.81
N LEU A 76 -5.76 -2.64 -28.21
CA LEU A 76 -5.70 -4.02 -28.72
C LEU A 76 -5.25 -3.99 -30.19
N ASP A 77 -4.13 -4.68 -30.48
CA ASP A 77 -3.53 -4.84 -31.80
C ASP A 77 -3.46 -6.33 -32.12
N GLY A 78 -4.43 -6.85 -32.85
CA GLY A 78 -4.61 -8.29 -33.04
C GLY A 78 -4.92 -9.01 -31.72
N ASP A 79 -4.05 -9.93 -31.33
CA ASP A 79 -4.18 -10.70 -30.08
C ASP A 79 -3.29 -10.16 -28.94
N GLU A 80 -2.75 -8.97 -29.11
CA GLU A 80 -1.88 -8.33 -28.11
C GLU A 80 -2.43 -6.97 -27.69
N TRP A 81 -2.24 -6.64 -26.41
CA TRP A 81 -2.37 -5.27 -25.91
C TRP A 81 -1.06 -4.53 -26.09
N VAL A 82 -1.13 -3.30 -26.59
CA VAL A 82 0.00 -2.37 -26.70
C VAL A 82 -0.21 -1.22 -25.75
N LEU A 83 0.64 -1.11 -24.72
CA LEU A 83 0.56 -0.06 -23.71
C LEU A 83 1.61 1.03 -24.00
N ASN A 84 1.18 2.30 -23.81
CA ASN A 84 2.06 3.46 -23.91
C ASN A 84 1.68 4.52 -22.86
N GLY A 85 2.68 5.13 -22.23
CA GLY A 85 2.49 6.19 -21.23
C GLY A 85 3.61 6.27 -20.21
N GLU A 86 3.27 6.75 -19.02
CA GLU A 86 4.20 6.87 -17.89
C GLU A 86 3.53 6.48 -16.58
N LYS A 87 4.32 6.09 -15.58
CA LYS A 87 3.84 5.90 -14.21
C LYS A 87 4.77 6.56 -13.21
N TRP A 88 4.17 6.99 -12.11
CA TRP A 88 4.83 7.74 -11.05
C TRP A 88 4.60 7.08 -9.70
N PHE A 89 5.62 7.03 -8.84
CA PHE A 89 5.56 6.37 -7.54
C PHE A 89 5.16 4.88 -7.60
N SER A 90 5.66 4.14 -8.61
CA SER A 90 5.50 2.67 -8.64
C SER A 90 6.32 2.04 -7.53
N SER A 91 5.67 1.79 -6.38
CA SER A 91 6.34 1.28 -5.18
C SER A 91 6.89 -0.12 -5.43
N SER A 92 8.13 -0.35 -5.01
CA SER A 92 8.86 -1.62 -5.14
C SER A 92 9.17 -2.06 -6.58
N ALA A 93 8.97 -1.22 -7.60
CA ALA A 93 9.21 -1.61 -9.00
C ALA A 93 10.65 -2.05 -9.26
N SER A 94 11.63 -1.48 -8.54
CA SER A 94 13.06 -1.83 -8.68
C SER A 94 13.43 -3.26 -8.28
N VAL A 95 12.54 -3.96 -7.56
CA VAL A 95 12.73 -5.34 -7.09
C VAL A 95 11.55 -6.24 -7.47
N ALA A 96 10.63 -5.76 -8.30
CA ALA A 96 9.45 -6.51 -8.69
C ALA A 96 9.75 -7.43 -9.88
N ASP A 97 9.19 -8.63 -9.84
CA ASP A 97 9.16 -9.59 -10.95
C ASP A 97 7.89 -9.44 -11.80
N ILE A 98 6.90 -8.74 -11.25
CA ILE A 98 5.60 -8.52 -11.88
C ILE A 98 5.18 -7.07 -11.64
N ALA A 99 4.62 -6.41 -12.66
CA ALA A 99 3.93 -5.14 -12.48
C ALA A 99 2.43 -5.31 -12.76
N LEU A 100 1.60 -4.76 -11.88
CA LEU A 100 0.17 -4.57 -12.12
C LEU A 100 -0.04 -3.15 -12.63
N VAL A 101 -0.30 -3.00 -13.92
CA VAL A 101 -0.36 -1.69 -14.62
C VAL A 101 -1.80 -1.34 -14.97
N MET A 102 -2.25 -0.15 -14.54
CA MET A 102 -3.55 0.40 -14.95
C MET A 102 -3.38 1.30 -16.17
N ALA A 103 -4.20 1.06 -17.20
CA ALA A 103 -4.19 1.84 -18.43
C ALA A 103 -5.60 2.05 -18.98
N LYS A 104 -5.79 3.11 -19.77
CA LYS A 104 -7.05 3.46 -20.40
C LYS A 104 -7.26 2.61 -21.66
N THR A 105 -8.33 1.80 -21.65
CA THR A 105 -8.73 0.95 -22.78
C THR A 105 -9.93 1.48 -23.54
N ASP A 106 -10.80 2.23 -22.88
CA ASP A 106 -12.10 2.64 -23.40
C ASP A 106 -12.37 4.12 -23.13
N PRO A 107 -11.76 5.04 -23.90
CA PRO A 107 -11.84 6.49 -23.64
C PRO A 107 -13.28 7.05 -23.72
N ASP A 108 -14.16 6.41 -24.49
CA ASP A 108 -15.54 6.83 -24.67
C ASP A 108 -16.52 6.21 -23.66
N ALA A 109 -16.05 5.28 -22.81
CA ALA A 109 -16.86 4.66 -21.76
C ALA A 109 -17.10 5.64 -20.59
N PRO A 110 -18.08 5.37 -19.71
CA PRO A 110 -18.27 6.11 -18.48
C PRO A 110 -16.96 6.23 -17.68
N ARG A 111 -16.75 7.37 -17.00
CA ARG A 111 -15.48 7.77 -16.36
C ARG A 111 -14.76 6.67 -15.59
N HIS A 112 -15.48 5.82 -14.87
CA HIS A 112 -14.92 4.75 -14.03
C HIS A 112 -14.74 3.43 -14.77
N GLU A 113 -15.22 3.33 -16.00
CA GLU A 113 -15.16 2.13 -16.85
C GLU A 113 -14.11 2.28 -17.99
N GLN A 114 -13.36 3.38 -17.99
CA GLN A 114 -12.36 3.65 -19.03
C GLN A 114 -11.07 2.85 -18.87
N TYR A 115 -10.84 2.27 -17.69
CA TYR A 115 -9.54 1.70 -17.31
C TYR A 115 -9.59 0.19 -17.13
N SER A 116 -8.53 -0.45 -17.58
CA SER A 116 -8.27 -1.88 -17.35
C SER A 116 -6.93 -2.05 -16.65
N THR A 117 -6.70 -3.22 -16.08
CA THR A 117 -5.49 -3.55 -15.33
C THR A 117 -4.78 -4.72 -15.97
N PHE A 118 -3.46 -4.63 -16.13
CA PHE A 118 -2.64 -5.59 -16.86
C PHE A 118 -1.54 -6.18 -16.00
N LEU A 119 -1.34 -7.49 -16.11
CA LEU A 119 -0.24 -8.22 -15.49
C LEU A 119 0.96 -8.22 -16.45
N VAL A 120 2.06 -7.62 -16.02
CA VAL A 120 3.29 -7.48 -16.80
C VAL A 120 4.40 -8.25 -16.10
N GLU A 121 4.98 -9.25 -16.79
CA GLU A 121 6.18 -9.92 -16.28
C GLU A 121 7.40 -9.01 -16.49
N LEU A 122 8.25 -8.94 -15.49
CA LEU A 122 9.47 -8.15 -15.51
C LEU A 122 10.71 -9.06 -15.42
N PRO A 123 11.87 -8.68 -16.04
CA PRO A 123 12.02 -7.46 -16.83
C PRO A 123 11.30 -7.51 -18.17
N ASN A 124 10.81 -6.37 -18.64
CA ASN A 124 10.16 -6.24 -19.95
C ASN A 124 10.73 -4.99 -20.66
N PRO A 125 11.14 -5.09 -21.94
CA PRO A 125 11.75 -3.96 -22.64
C PRO A 125 10.82 -2.75 -22.82
N GLY A 126 9.50 -2.98 -22.80
CA GLY A 126 8.51 -1.89 -22.87
C GLY A 126 8.16 -1.25 -21.51
N TYR A 127 8.78 -1.72 -20.39
CA TYR A 127 8.58 -1.18 -19.04
C TYR A 127 9.92 -0.76 -18.47
N GLU A 128 10.29 0.50 -18.64
CA GLU A 128 11.57 1.05 -18.26
C GLU A 128 11.49 1.82 -16.94
N ILE A 129 12.35 1.45 -15.99
CA ILE A 129 12.54 2.22 -14.75
C ILE A 129 13.52 3.35 -15.04
N LEU A 130 13.03 4.61 -15.08
CA LEU A 130 13.90 5.76 -15.35
C LEU A 130 14.74 6.13 -14.14
N ARG A 131 14.17 6.10 -12.94
CA ARG A 131 14.85 6.38 -11.67
C ARG A 131 13.98 5.99 -10.49
N ASN A 132 14.59 5.88 -9.32
CA ASN A 132 13.90 5.89 -8.05
C ASN A 132 13.66 7.34 -7.60
N ILE A 133 12.44 7.64 -7.16
CA ILE A 133 12.01 8.97 -6.71
C ILE A 133 12.36 9.09 -5.24
N GLU A 134 13.09 10.12 -4.88
CA GLU A 134 13.38 10.44 -3.48
C GLU A 134 12.11 10.84 -2.74
N THR A 135 11.99 10.35 -1.51
CA THR A 135 10.90 10.66 -0.58
C THR A 135 11.48 11.03 0.77
N MET A 136 10.63 11.29 1.78
CA MET A 136 11.10 11.50 3.15
C MET A 136 11.77 10.25 3.75
N GLN A 137 11.51 9.07 3.19
CA GLN A 137 12.21 7.85 3.56
C GLN A 137 13.56 7.81 2.80
N PRO A 138 14.71 7.73 3.51
CA PRO A 138 16.00 7.69 2.86
C PRO A 138 16.18 6.39 2.05
N HIS A 139 16.75 6.51 0.86
CA HIS A 139 17.14 5.37 0.04
C HIS A 139 18.44 4.78 0.59
N THR A 140 18.33 3.79 1.47
CA THR A 140 19.46 2.96 1.87
C THR A 140 19.58 1.75 0.96
N ASP A 141 20.78 1.20 0.79
CA ASP A 141 20.99 -0.01 -0.02
C ASP A 141 20.11 -1.18 0.46
N LEU A 142 19.97 -1.33 1.77
CA LEU A 142 19.10 -2.34 2.35
C LEU A 142 17.63 -2.03 2.06
N GLY A 143 17.20 -0.79 2.24
CA GLY A 143 15.83 -0.37 1.95
C GLY A 143 15.44 -0.62 0.51
N LEU A 144 16.31 -0.29 -0.44
CA LEU A 144 16.08 -0.55 -1.87
C LEU A 144 15.94 -2.06 -2.16
N LYS A 145 16.82 -2.88 -1.60
CA LYS A 145 16.76 -4.35 -1.75
C LYS A 145 15.50 -4.97 -1.13
N LEU A 146 14.96 -4.35 -0.10
CA LEU A 146 13.72 -4.78 0.55
C LEU A 146 12.44 -4.21 -0.11
N GLY A 147 12.60 -3.44 -1.20
CA GLY A 147 11.47 -2.86 -1.94
C GLY A 147 11.02 -1.48 -1.44
N GLY A 148 11.82 -0.80 -0.62
CA GLY A 148 11.56 0.55 -0.13
C GLY A 148 11.82 1.65 -1.17
N SER A 149 11.53 1.39 -2.47
CA SER A 149 11.67 2.35 -3.56
C SER A 149 10.32 2.76 -4.13
N HIS A 150 10.30 3.94 -4.73
CA HIS A 150 9.18 4.43 -5.55
C HIS A 150 9.74 4.87 -6.88
N SER A 151 9.35 4.22 -7.96
CA SER A 151 10.00 4.41 -9.25
C SER A 151 9.16 5.26 -10.21
N GLU A 152 9.86 6.02 -11.03
CA GLU A 152 9.33 6.63 -12.25
C GLU A 152 9.50 5.64 -13.39
N ILE A 153 8.40 5.38 -14.10
CA ILE A 153 8.33 4.36 -15.14
C ILE A 153 7.95 5.02 -16.47
N LYS A 154 8.67 4.67 -17.53
CA LYS A 154 8.29 4.88 -18.92
C LYS A 154 7.72 3.60 -19.48
N ILE A 155 6.58 3.70 -20.14
CA ILE A 155 5.92 2.58 -20.85
C ILE A 155 5.90 2.94 -22.33
N GLU A 156 6.61 2.15 -23.15
CA GLU A 156 6.75 2.41 -24.57
C GLU A 156 6.62 1.11 -25.36
N ASN A 157 5.57 1.04 -26.18
CA ASN A 157 5.27 -0.14 -27.01
C ASN A 157 5.32 -1.46 -26.21
N LEU A 158 4.82 -1.44 -24.98
CA LEU A 158 4.76 -2.60 -24.10
C LEU A 158 3.68 -3.56 -24.63
N ARG A 159 4.11 -4.68 -25.21
CA ARG A 159 3.23 -5.69 -25.77
C ARG A 159 2.95 -6.81 -24.78
N LEU A 160 1.68 -7.15 -24.63
CA LEU A 160 1.19 -8.18 -23.71
C LEU A 160 0.16 -9.04 -24.41
N PRO A 161 0.19 -10.38 -24.18
CA PRO A 161 -0.88 -11.25 -24.61
C PRO A 161 -2.26 -10.78 -24.15
N ARG A 162 -3.28 -11.04 -24.93
CA ARG A 162 -4.65 -10.61 -24.64
C ARG A 162 -5.14 -11.05 -23.26
N GLU A 163 -4.73 -12.23 -22.82
CA GLU A 163 -5.07 -12.81 -21.52
C GLU A 163 -4.40 -12.19 -20.32
N ASN A 164 -3.43 -11.26 -20.52
CA ASN A 164 -2.76 -10.57 -19.41
C ASN A 164 -3.62 -9.46 -18.77
N ILE A 165 -4.81 -9.20 -19.28
CA ILE A 165 -5.80 -8.35 -18.61
C ILE A 165 -6.30 -9.05 -17.35
N LEU A 166 -6.27 -8.37 -16.20
CA LEU A 166 -6.81 -8.89 -14.95
C LEU A 166 -8.27 -8.50 -14.78
N GLY A 167 -9.11 -9.47 -14.47
CA GLY A 167 -10.56 -9.26 -14.37
C GLY A 167 -11.18 -9.01 -15.74
N GLY A 168 -11.97 -7.95 -15.88
CA GLY A 168 -12.64 -7.56 -17.11
C GLY A 168 -12.12 -6.24 -17.68
N ARG A 169 -12.29 -6.04 -18.98
CA ARG A 169 -12.08 -4.76 -19.66
C ARG A 169 -12.99 -3.71 -19.03
N GLY A 170 -12.44 -2.53 -18.72
CA GLY A 170 -13.16 -1.44 -18.07
C GLY A 170 -13.33 -1.57 -16.55
N GLN A 171 -12.87 -2.66 -15.92
CA GLN A 171 -13.04 -2.89 -14.48
C GLN A 171 -11.85 -2.43 -13.62
N GLY A 172 -10.77 -1.97 -14.24
CA GLY A 172 -9.52 -1.62 -13.55
C GLY A 172 -9.69 -0.59 -12.45
N PHE A 173 -10.48 0.45 -12.67
CA PHE A 173 -10.72 1.49 -11.66
C PHE A 173 -11.42 0.94 -10.42
N ASN A 174 -12.47 0.17 -10.58
CA ASN A 174 -13.23 -0.41 -9.46
C ASN A 174 -12.36 -1.40 -8.66
N MET A 175 -11.62 -2.28 -9.33
CA MET A 175 -10.65 -3.19 -8.68
C MET A 175 -9.57 -2.39 -7.91
N GLY A 176 -9.07 -1.31 -8.51
CA GLY A 176 -8.13 -0.40 -7.87
C GLY A 176 -8.68 0.23 -6.59
N GLN A 177 -9.95 0.63 -6.56
CA GLN A 177 -10.59 1.18 -5.35
C GLN A 177 -10.74 0.12 -4.24
N HIS A 178 -11.11 -1.11 -4.56
CA HIS A 178 -11.16 -2.22 -3.58
C HIS A 178 -9.78 -2.50 -3.00
N ARG A 179 -8.77 -2.59 -3.86
CA ARG A 179 -7.37 -2.76 -3.46
C ARG A 179 -6.90 -1.65 -2.51
N LEU A 180 -7.21 -0.38 -2.83
CA LEU A 180 -6.83 0.77 -2.01
C LEU A 180 -7.58 0.79 -0.66
N ALA A 181 -8.83 0.34 -0.61
CA ALA A 181 -9.59 0.23 0.64
C ALA A 181 -8.92 -0.73 1.62
N TYR A 182 -8.52 -1.91 1.15
CA TYR A 182 -7.75 -2.87 1.95
C TYR A 182 -6.41 -2.30 2.42
N GLY A 183 -5.65 -1.68 1.51
CA GLY A 183 -4.37 -1.05 1.84
C GLY A 183 -4.48 0.03 2.92
N ARG A 184 -5.56 0.83 2.92
CA ARG A 184 -5.81 1.84 3.96
C ARG A 184 -5.95 1.22 5.35
N LEU A 185 -6.69 0.12 5.47
CA LEU A 185 -6.86 -0.60 6.74
C LEU A 185 -5.54 -1.18 7.24
N ARG A 186 -4.78 -1.83 6.36
CA ARG A 186 -3.45 -2.37 6.70
C ARG A 186 -2.51 -1.27 7.21
N HIS A 187 -2.43 -0.14 6.53
CA HIS A 187 -1.63 1.00 7.00
C HIS A 187 -2.11 1.51 8.37
N GLY A 188 -3.43 1.55 8.60
CA GLY A 188 -3.97 1.90 9.91
C GLY A 188 -3.50 0.96 11.02
N MET A 189 -3.48 -0.34 10.77
CA MET A 189 -3.01 -1.35 11.73
C MET A 189 -1.52 -1.18 12.06
N HIS A 190 -0.69 -0.96 11.04
CA HIS A 190 0.74 -0.67 11.23
C HIS A 190 0.96 0.66 11.97
N ASN A 191 0.15 1.69 11.71
CA ASN A 191 0.25 2.96 12.40
C ASN A 191 -0.04 2.83 13.90
N VAL A 192 -1.03 2.00 14.28
CA VAL A 192 -1.31 1.69 15.70
C VAL A 192 -0.11 1.01 16.34
N ALA A 193 0.51 0.05 15.68
CA ALA A 193 1.69 -0.65 16.19
C ALA A 193 2.89 0.29 16.37
N MET A 194 3.19 1.12 15.36
CA MET A 194 4.27 2.11 15.43
C MET A 194 4.05 3.11 16.58
N ALA A 195 2.81 3.60 16.73
CA ALA A 195 2.44 4.51 17.81
C ALA A 195 2.60 3.84 19.20
N GLN A 196 2.15 2.58 19.33
CA GLN A 196 2.32 1.82 20.57
C GLN A 196 3.79 1.64 20.92
N ARG A 197 4.60 1.24 19.95
CA ARG A 197 6.05 1.08 20.17
C ARG A 197 6.73 2.40 20.57
N ALA A 198 6.36 3.52 19.94
CA ALA A 198 6.89 4.84 20.31
C ALA A 198 6.52 5.19 21.76
N LEU A 199 5.25 4.98 22.15
CA LEU A 199 4.79 5.20 23.51
C LEU A 199 5.53 4.34 24.54
N ASP A 200 5.74 3.05 24.25
CA ASP A 200 6.43 2.11 25.14
C ASP A 200 7.90 2.50 25.35
N LEU A 201 8.59 2.94 24.29
CA LEU A 201 9.95 3.47 24.35
C LEU A 201 10.01 4.77 25.16
N ALA A 202 9.08 5.69 24.93
CA ALA A 202 8.96 6.93 25.70
C ALA A 202 8.68 6.65 27.18
N ALA A 203 7.72 5.77 27.48
CA ALA A 203 7.37 5.38 28.85
C ALA A 203 8.59 4.78 29.61
N LYS A 204 9.37 3.96 28.94
CA LYS A 204 10.63 3.43 29.52
C LYS A 204 11.64 4.55 29.73
N HIS A 205 11.84 5.42 28.75
CA HIS A 205 12.81 6.51 28.83
C HIS A 205 12.51 7.48 29.98
N VAL A 206 11.25 7.87 30.18
CA VAL A 206 10.88 8.83 31.24
C VAL A 206 11.02 8.25 32.65
N ILE A 207 10.98 6.92 32.79
CA ILE A 207 11.24 6.22 34.06
C ILE A 207 12.75 6.23 34.37
N ASP A 208 13.59 6.00 33.35
CA ASP A 208 15.04 5.87 33.51
C ASP A 208 15.73 7.24 33.58
N ARG A 209 15.17 8.27 32.93
CA ARG A 209 15.77 9.63 32.85
C ARG A 209 15.39 10.52 34.00
N SER A 210 16.41 11.05 34.69
CA SER A 210 16.24 12.08 35.74
C SER A 210 16.88 13.42 35.33
N THR A 211 16.21 14.53 35.64
CA THR A 211 16.69 15.88 35.45
C THR A 211 16.27 16.76 36.63
N PHE A 212 17.17 17.62 37.10
CA PHE A 212 16.91 18.49 38.26
C PHE A 212 16.49 17.71 39.52
N GLY A 213 17.07 16.51 39.73
CA GLY A 213 16.83 15.67 40.91
C GLY A 213 15.57 14.84 40.91
N GLU A 214 14.76 14.88 39.84
CA GLU A 214 13.51 14.11 39.67
C GLU A 214 13.49 13.34 38.38
N ARG A 215 12.81 12.18 38.37
CA ARG A 215 12.56 11.42 37.12
C ARG A 215 11.60 12.20 36.24
N LEU A 216 11.75 12.09 34.93
CA LEU A 216 10.79 12.67 33.98
C LEU A 216 9.38 12.11 34.23
N ALA A 217 9.23 10.84 34.57
CA ALA A 217 7.98 10.21 34.93
C ALA A 217 7.25 10.84 36.15
N ASP A 218 7.94 11.55 37.03
CA ASP A 218 7.32 12.18 38.19
C ASP A 218 6.72 13.55 37.85
N ARG A 219 7.03 14.09 36.68
CA ARG A 219 6.52 15.40 36.21
C ARG A 219 5.11 15.25 35.63
N GLN A 220 4.16 16.03 36.16
CA GLN A 220 2.74 15.94 35.76
C GLN A 220 2.54 16.19 34.26
N GLY A 221 3.23 17.15 33.65
CA GLY A 221 3.12 17.45 32.21
C GLY A 221 3.50 16.23 31.33
N VAL A 222 4.58 15.52 31.69
CA VAL A 222 5.02 14.31 31.01
C VAL A 222 3.96 13.19 31.11
N ARG A 223 3.38 13.02 32.30
CA ARG A 223 2.31 12.03 32.51
C ARG A 223 1.08 12.32 31.65
N TRP A 224 0.69 13.58 31.50
CA TRP A 224 -0.42 13.97 30.63
C TRP A 224 -0.12 13.65 29.16
N MET A 225 1.07 13.98 28.67
CA MET A 225 1.47 13.65 27.30
C MET A 225 1.38 12.14 27.00
N LEU A 226 1.89 11.30 27.90
CA LEU A 226 1.80 9.84 27.75
C LEU A 226 0.34 9.33 27.85
N ALA A 227 -0.48 9.90 28.74
CA ALA A 227 -1.89 9.52 28.88
C ALA A 227 -2.70 9.89 27.64
N ASP A 228 -2.45 11.06 27.05
CA ASP A 228 -3.08 11.49 25.80
C ASP A 228 -2.69 10.55 24.65
N CYS A 229 -1.41 10.22 24.50
CA CYS A 229 -0.93 9.25 23.51
C CYS A 229 -1.61 7.89 23.67
N ALA A 230 -1.67 7.35 24.91
CA ALA A 230 -2.33 6.07 25.19
C ALA A 230 -3.81 6.10 24.83
N SER A 231 -4.50 7.21 25.10
CA SER A 231 -5.91 7.40 24.80
C SER A 231 -6.18 7.42 23.30
N GLU A 232 -5.32 8.09 22.53
CA GLU A 232 -5.43 8.14 21.06
C GLU A 232 -5.18 6.76 20.42
N ILE A 233 -4.16 6.04 20.90
CA ILE A 233 -3.89 4.65 20.45
C ILE A 233 -5.05 3.72 20.76
N TYR A 234 -5.64 3.83 21.95
CA TYR A 234 -6.79 3.02 22.34
C TYR A 234 -8.00 3.25 21.42
N LYS A 235 -8.34 4.51 21.14
CA LYS A 235 -9.41 4.88 20.20
C LYS A 235 -9.14 4.33 18.79
N ALA A 236 -7.90 4.46 18.32
CA ALA A 236 -7.45 3.94 17.04
C ALA A 236 -7.63 2.42 16.93
N ARG A 237 -7.19 1.69 17.94
CA ARG A 237 -7.30 0.23 18.01
C ARG A 237 -8.77 -0.22 17.96
N LEU A 238 -9.64 0.39 18.75
CA LEU A 238 -11.07 0.07 18.75
C LEU A 238 -11.72 0.35 17.40
N MET A 239 -11.40 1.48 16.76
CA MET A 239 -11.91 1.82 15.42
C MET A 239 -11.54 0.75 14.40
N LEU A 240 -10.29 0.31 14.36
CA LEU A 240 -9.82 -0.72 13.42
C LEU A 240 -10.45 -2.10 13.70
N LEU A 241 -10.61 -2.47 14.97
CA LEU A 241 -11.30 -3.73 15.33
C LEU A 241 -12.77 -3.70 14.92
N HIS A 242 -13.46 -2.56 15.10
CA HIS A 242 -14.83 -2.40 14.63
C HIS A 242 -14.93 -2.51 13.09
N ILE A 243 -13.99 -1.89 12.35
CA ILE A 243 -13.96 -2.00 10.90
C ILE A 243 -13.68 -3.45 10.47
N ALA A 244 -12.75 -4.13 11.12
CA ALA A 244 -12.47 -5.54 10.84
C ALA A 244 -13.70 -6.43 11.08
N TYR A 245 -14.44 -6.19 12.16
CA TYR A 245 -15.71 -6.87 12.43
C TYR A 245 -16.74 -6.62 11.33
N LYS A 246 -16.92 -5.36 10.90
CA LYS A 246 -17.83 -5.03 9.79
C LYS A 246 -17.41 -5.72 8.49
N ALA A 247 -16.11 -5.75 8.19
CA ALA A 247 -15.58 -6.42 7.01
C ALA A 247 -15.89 -7.93 6.99
N GLU A 248 -15.70 -8.58 8.13
CA GLU A 248 -15.96 -10.01 8.31
C GLU A 248 -17.46 -10.36 8.12
N ASN A 249 -18.34 -9.41 8.43
CA ASN A 249 -19.80 -9.54 8.25
C ASN A 249 -20.31 -8.98 6.92
N GLY A 250 -19.45 -8.66 5.95
CA GLY A 250 -19.84 -8.19 4.63
C GLY A 250 -20.55 -6.84 4.60
N MET A 251 -20.36 -6.00 5.63
CA MET A 251 -21.01 -4.69 5.77
C MET A 251 -20.26 -3.64 4.93
N ASP A 252 -20.97 -2.59 4.50
CA ASP A 252 -20.33 -1.45 3.84
C ASP A 252 -19.35 -0.73 4.78
N LEU A 253 -18.14 -0.47 4.27
CA LEU A 253 -17.01 0.12 5.00
C LEU A 253 -16.60 1.50 4.47
N ARG A 254 -17.31 2.04 3.50
CA ARG A 254 -16.88 3.23 2.76
C ARG A 254 -16.62 4.42 3.69
N ASN A 255 -17.55 4.68 4.59
CA ASN A 255 -17.45 5.79 5.54
C ASN A 255 -16.36 5.55 6.58
N GLU A 256 -16.38 4.37 7.21
CA GLU A 256 -15.43 4.01 8.25
C GLU A 256 -13.98 3.99 7.75
N ASN A 257 -13.74 3.48 6.55
CA ASN A 257 -12.42 3.51 5.92
C ASN A 257 -11.93 4.95 5.67
N GLY A 258 -12.82 5.85 5.27
CA GLY A 258 -12.49 7.26 5.10
C GLY A 258 -12.12 7.93 6.41
N ILE A 259 -12.92 7.74 7.45
CA ILE A 259 -12.70 8.28 8.81
C ILE A 259 -11.41 7.70 9.39
N ALA A 260 -11.24 6.39 9.34
CA ALA A 260 -10.08 5.71 9.89
C ALA A 260 -8.78 6.19 9.24
N LYS A 261 -8.74 6.34 7.93
CA LYS A 261 -7.55 6.80 7.20
C LYS A 261 -7.06 8.15 7.71
N VAL A 262 -7.97 9.10 7.91
CA VAL A 262 -7.62 10.45 8.42
C VAL A 262 -7.20 10.37 9.88
N PHE A 263 -8.00 9.68 10.72
CA PHE A 263 -7.71 9.57 12.15
C PHE A 263 -6.36 8.90 12.42
N MET A 264 -6.07 7.75 11.76
CA MET A 264 -4.82 7.01 11.95
C MET A 264 -3.59 7.81 11.55
N ALA A 265 -3.66 8.57 10.45
CA ALA A 265 -2.55 9.41 10.01
C ALA A 265 -2.23 10.52 11.03
N ASN A 266 -3.25 11.18 11.56
CA ASN A 266 -3.08 12.21 12.57
C ASN A 266 -2.58 11.63 13.90
N MET A 267 -3.17 10.54 14.35
CA MET A 267 -2.80 9.85 15.58
C MET A 267 -1.34 9.42 15.61
N VAL A 268 -0.88 8.70 14.57
CA VAL A 268 0.51 8.21 14.54
C VAL A 268 1.51 9.38 14.51
N HIS A 269 1.21 10.42 13.74
CA HIS A 269 2.04 11.61 13.69
C HIS A 269 2.13 12.29 15.08
N GLN A 270 1.00 12.53 15.72
CA GLN A 270 0.94 13.15 17.05
C GLN A 270 1.69 12.31 18.10
N VAL A 271 1.47 11.00 18.13
CA VAL A 271 2.10 10.12 19.14
C VAL A 271 3.61 10.06 18.93
N VAL A 272 4.08 9.87 17.70
CA VAL A 272 5.52 9.78 17.41
C VAL A 272 6.24 11.11 17.65
N ASP A 273 5.60 12.24 17.33
CA ASP A 273 6.15 13.57 17.60
C ASP A 273 6.23 13.88 19.11
N THR A 274 5.28 13.37 19.90
CA THR A 274 5.23 13.55 21.35
C THR A 274 6.24 12.67 22.09
N ALA A 275 6.46 11.44 21.60
CA ALA A 275 7.31 10.43 22.23
C ALA A 275 8.81 10.71 22.07
#